data_60ab3b8c6bf900bff0a243d065486c3f
#
_entry.id   60ab3b8c6bf900bff0a243d065486c3f
#
_cell.length_a   1.000
_cell.length_b   1.000
_cell.length_c   1.000
_cell.angle_alpha   90.00
_cell.angle_beta   90.00
_cell.angle_gamma   90.00
#
_symmetry.space_group_name_H-M   'P 1'
#
loop_
_entity.id
_entity.type
_entity.pdbx_description
1 polymer ?
#
loop_
_entity_poly.entity_id
_entity_poly.type
_entity_poly.pdbx_seq_one_letter_code
_entity_poly.pdbx_strand_id
1 'polypeptide(L)'
;MRILLIGEYSHLHNSLKEGLMQLNHEVILTSSGDSFKNFPSDFLFTPHICNRWFFAKMRNVLLRLFHFDLEELERGIRFYLLTKHFKNFDVVQLINEKPIQTMPVFERFLLKKIFTKNHKVFLLSAGVDKINVDYILKNKNFKSLLQPFFEDSSLKKHYNYVFTYLNKNHQKTHRFLYENCLGIIASDMDYMLPLRGNKKFIGLIPNPVNVDKLMAQDLKINEKIIIFLGINRGNYHQKGIRYFEKALVFIKEKYVDKIEIIIAENLPYQEYIVEYNRCHILLDQVFAYDQGYNALEAMAKGKVVFTGAETEFENHYQLTEKVAINAKPDVCYLIENLSFLIENPADILKMSNNAKAFIQKEHHYVNVASRYIALWEKY
;
A
#
# COMPACT_ATOMS: atom_id res chain seq x y z
N MET A 1 15.04 -19.70 -9.95
CA MET A 1 15.05 -18.50 -10.81
C MET A 1 15.86 -17.40 -10.16
N ARG A 2 16.42 -16.53 -10.99
CA ARG A 2 16.99 -15.24 -10.57
C ARG A 2 15.96 -14.14 -10.78
N ILE A 3 15.56 -13.46 -9.73
CA ILE A 3 14.44 -12.54 -9.73
C ILE A 3 14.92 -11.15 -9.31
N LEU A 4 14.52 -10.12 -10.06
CA LEU A 4 14.77 -8.72 -9.75
C LEU A 4 13.46 -8.02 -9.39
N LEU A 5 13.37 -7.51 -8.17
CA LEU A 5 12.27 -6.69 -7.69
C LEU A 5 12.70 -5.22 -7.73
N ILE A 6 11.94 -4.36 -8.43
CA ILE A 6 12.26 -2.94 -8.57
C ILE A 6 11.16 -2.10 -7.92
N GLY A 7 11.55 -1.27 -6.97
CA GLY A 7 10.67 -0.43 -6.16
C GLY A 7 10.20 -1.11 -4.89
N GLU A 8 9.75 -0.31 -3.93
CA GLU A 8 9.19 -0.76 -2.65
C GLU A 8 8.05 0.16 -2.22
N TYR A 9 6.96 -0.43 -1.79
CA TYR A 9 5.86 0.25 -1.11
C TYR A 9 5.41 -0.57 0.09
N SER A 10 5.44 0.05 1.26
CA SER A 10 4.85 -0.49 2.50
C SER A 10 5.31 -1.91 2.86
N HIS A 11 6.56 -2.27 2.57
CA HIS A 11 7.15 -3.60 2.83
C HIS A 11 6.71 -4.73 1.87
N LEU A 12 5.97 -4.41 0.79
CA LEU A 12 5.41 -5.41 -0.12
C LEU A 12 6.50 -6.26 -0.80
N HIS A 13 7.46 -5.61 -1.50
CA HIS A 13 8.53 -6.33 -2.18
C HIS A 13 9.52 -6.96 -1.19
N ASN A 14 9.71 -6.40 0.01
CA ASN A 14 10.51 -7.03 1.05
C ASN A 14 9.88 -8.36 1.50
N SER A 15 8.59 -8.37 1.84
CA SER A 15 7.89 -9.60 2.23
C SER A 15 7.83 -10.61 1.08
N LEU A 16 7.65 -10.16 -0.16
CA LEU A 16 7.72 -11.02 -1.35
C LEU A 16 9.11 -11.63 -1.51
N LYS A 17 10.17 -10.83 -1.38
CA LYS A 17 11.56 -11.30 -1.43
C LYS A 17 11.80 -12.38 -0.39
N GLU A 18 11.38 -12.16 0.85
CA GLU A 18 11.53 -13.13 1.93
C GLU A 18 10.84 -14.46 1.60
N GLY A 19 9.61 -14.42 1.07
CA GLY A 19 8.89 -15.62 0.64
C GLY A 19 9.58 -16.36 -0.53
N LEU A 20 10.04 -15.62 -1.53
CA LEU A 20 10.78 -16.20 -2.66
C LEU A 20 12.11 -16.84 -2.24
N MET A 21 12.82 -16.23 -1.27
CA MET A 21 14.06 -16.82 -0.72
C MET A 21 13.79 -18.10 0.07
N GLN A 22 12.68 -18.19 0.80
CA GLN A 22 12.24 -19.44 1.46
C GLN A 22 11.97 -20.57 0.43
N LEU A 23 11.59 -20.20 -0.79
CA LEU A 23 11.40 -21.11 -1.91
C LEU A 23 12.70 -21.39 -2.72
N ASN A 24 13.85 -21.03 -2.15
CA ASN A 24 15.19 -21.23 -2.74
C ASN A 24 15.40 -20.49 -4.07
N HIS A 25 14.82 -19.31 -4.26
CA HIS A 25 15.11 -18.43 -5.40
C HIS A 25 16.17 -17.39 -5.05
N GLU A 26 16.99 -17.01 -6.04
CA GLU A 26 17.92 -15.89 -5.94
C GLU A 26 17.14 -14.58 -6.19
N VAL A 27 17.03 -13.72 -5.19
CA VAL A 27 16.20 -12.50 -5.29
C VAL A 27 17.04 -11.27 -4.96
N ILE A 28 17.01 -10.30 -5.87
CA ILE A 28 17.58 -8.96 -5.65
C ILE A 28 16.45 -7.95 -5.60
N LEU A 29 16.41 -7.16 -4.53
CA LEU A 29 15.54 -6.02 -4.36
C LEU A 29 16.34 -4.73 -4.52
N THR A 30 15.83 -3.82 -5.36
CA THR A 30 16.37 -2.46 -5.49
C THR A 30 15.25 -1.44 -5.33
N SER A 31 15.45 -0.46 -4.44
CA SER A 31 14.43 0.56 -4.15
C SER A 31 15.04 1.87 -3.66
N SER A 32 14.17 2.89 -3.52
CA SER A 32 14.50 4.15 -2.83
C SER A 32 14.25 4.10 -1.32
N GLY A 33 13.82 2.95 -0.77
CA GLY A 33 13.52 2.77 0.65
C GLY A 33 12.12 3.19 1.11
N ASP A 34 11.21 3.55 0.19
CA ASP A 34 9.84 4.05 0.48
C ASP A 34 9.85 5.29 1.40
N SER A 35 10.63 6.31 0.99
CA SER A 35 10.72 7.61 1.68
C SER A 35 11.21 7.51 3.13
N PHE A 36 10.47 8.04 4.09
CA PHE A 36 10.85 8.07 5.52
C PHE A 36 10.87 6.70 6.20
N LYS A 37 10.24 5.68 5.59
CA LYS A 37 10.17 4.33 6.17
C LYS A 37 11.50 3.58 6.10
N ASN A 38 12.38 3.97 5.17
CA ASN A 38 13.74 3.42 5.01
C ASN A 38 13.81 1.89 4.98
N PHE A 39 12.89 1.24 4.25
CA PHE A 39 12.91 -0.21 4.10
C PHE A 39 14.22 -0.69 3.47
N PRO A 40 14.77 -1.82 3.94
CA PRO A 40 16.03 -2.35 3.43
C PRO A 40 15.91 -2.81 1.97
N SER A 41 17.02 -2.73 1.24
CA SER A 41 17.15 -3.26 -0.12
C SER A 41 18.60 -3.65 -0.39
N ASP A 42 18.84 -4.61 -1.30
CA ASP A 42 20.19 -5.01 -1.65
C ASP A 42 20.94 -3.87 -2.36
N PHE A 43 20.20 -3.08 -3.15
CA PHE A 43 20.71 -1.88 -3.81
C PHE A 43 19.77 -0.69 -3.54
N LEU A 44 20.24 0.26 -2.76
CA LEU A 44 19.52 1.50 -2.48
C LEU A 44 19.94 2.61 -3.44
N PHE A 45 18.94 3.28 -4.04
CA PHE A 45 19.14 4.48 -4.85
C PHE A 45 18.50 5.73 -4.23
N THR A 46 18.40 5.74 -2.89
CA THR A 46 17.91 6.86 -2.09
C THR A 46 18.77 8.10 -2.33
N PRO A 47 18.17 9.26 -2.63
CA PRO A 47 18.92 10.50 -2.80
C PRO A 47 19.48 11.00 -1.46
N HIS A 48 20.75 11.41 -1.45
CA HIS A 48 21.45 11.89 -0.27
C HIS A 48 22.04 13.29 -0.48
N ILE A 49 22.40 13.65 -1.72
CA ILE A 49 23.07 14.91 -2.04
C ILE A 49 22.06 16.04 -1.98
N CYS A 50 20.88 15.86 -2.58
CA CYS A 50 19.84 16.88 -2.62
C CYS A 50 19.25 17.24 -1.24
N ASN A 51 19.47 16.39 -0.24
CA ASN A 51 19.02 16.63 1.15
C ASN A 51 20.04 17.40 2.00
N ARG A 52 21.26 17.66 1.48
CA ARG A 52 22.23 18.54 2.16
C ARG A 52 21.78 19.99 2.08
N TRP A 53 21.99 20.75 3.15
CA TRP A 53 21.45 22.12 3.34
C TRP A 53 21.56 23.04 2.11
N PHE A 54 22.73 23.08 1.46
CA PHE A 54 22.93 23.92 0.27
C PHE A 54 22.07 23.48 -0.91
N PHE A 55 22.09 22.18 -1.22
CA PHE A 55 21.33 21.59 -2.33
C PHE A 55 19.82 21.61 -2.08
N ALA A 56 19.38 21.49 -0.82
CA ALA A 56 17.96 21.59 -0.46
C ALA A 56 17.39 23.00 -0.78
N LYS A 57 18.17 24.08 -0.54
CA LYS A 57 17.75 25.43 -0.95
C LYS A 57 17.65 25.56 -2.47
N MET A 58 18.67 25.10 -3.19
CA MET A 58 18.68 25.09 -4.67
C MET A 58 17.52 24.28 -5.24
N ARG A 59 17.24 23.09 -4.67
CA ARG A 59 16.08 22.24 -5.02
C ARG A 59 14.78 23.01 -4.92
N ASN A 60 14.55 23.71 -3.80
CA ASN A 60 13.32 24.48 -3.60
C ASN A 60 13.14 25.60 -4.63
N VAL A 61 14.23 26.28 -5.02
CA VAL A 61 14.20 27.30 -6.07
C VAL A 61 13.87 26.69 -7.43
N LEU A 62 14.56 25.63 -7.83
CA LEU A 62 14.34 24.94 -9.10
C LEU A 62 12.93 24.34 -9.21
N LEU A 63 12.43 23.76 -8.11
CA LEU A 63 11.08 23.22 -8.06
C LEU A 63 10.03 24.32 -8.25
N ARG A 64 10.22 25.49 -7.63
CA ARG A 64 9.28 26.64 -7.74
C ARG A 64 9.30 27.31 -9.11
N LEU A 65 10.49 27.50 -9.70
CA LEU A 65 10.63 28.24 -10.96
C LEU A 65 10.46 27.38 -12.20
N PHE A 66 10.92 26.13 -12.15
CA PHE A 66 11.02 25.27 -13.33
C PHE A 66 10.24 23.96 -13.20
N HIS A 67 9.57 23.73 -12.08
CA HIS A 67 8.93 22.44 -11.74
C HIS A 67 9.90 21.24 -11.89
N PHE A 68 11.17 21.47 -11.59
CA PHE A 68 12.26 20.52 -11.73
C PHE A 68 12.73 20.05 -10.35
N ASP A 69 12.52 18.77 -10.04
CA ASP A 69 12.94 18.19 -8.77
C ASP A 69 14.31 17.51 -8.90
N LEU A 70 15.32 18.11 -8.24
CA LEU A 70 16.68 17.54 -8.19
C LEU A 70 16.72 16.16 -7.52
N GLU A 71 15.80 15.88 -6.60
CA GLU A 71 15.72 14.60 -5.93
C GLU A 71 15.33 13.47 -6.91
N GLU A 72 14.35 13.74 -7.80
CA GLU A 72 14.01 12.82 -8.87
C GLU A 72 15.20 12.58 -9.81
N LEU A 73 15.96 13.62 -10.15
CA LEU A 73 17.15 13.48 -10.98
C LEU A 73 18.24 12.65 -10.29
N GLU A 74 18.58 12.95 -9.03
CA GLU A 74 19.57 12.20 -8.26
C GLU A 74 19.20 10.73 -8.16
N ARG A 75 17.94 10.42 -7.89
CA ARG A 75 17.39 9.08 -7.82
C ARG A 75 17.60 8.31 -9.12
N GLY A 76 17.28 8.94 -10.24
CA GLY A 76 17.49 8.37 -11.57
C GLY A 76 18.98 8.11 -11.89
N ILE A 77 19.89 9.05 -11.55
CA ILE A 77 21.35 8.89 -11.75
C ILE A 77 21.87 7.73 -10.90
N ARG A 78 21.49 7.64 -9.63
CA ARG A 78 21.89 6.54 -8.74
C ARG A 78 21.42 5.19 -9.29
N PHE A 79 20.17 5.10 -9.70
CA PHE A 79 19.66 3.89 -10.33
C PHE A 79 20.42 3.56 -11.64
N TYR A 80 20.73 4.57 -12.48
CA TYR A 80 21.52 4.37 -13.70
C TYR A 80 22.85 3.69 -13.42
N LEU A 81 23.58 4.13 -12.39
CA LEU A 81 24.87 3.55 -12.00
C LEU A 81 24.75 2.08 -11.54
N LEU A 82 23.59 1.71 -10.99
CA LEU A 82 23.29 0.34 -10.56
C LEU A 82 22.86 -0.58 -11.71
N THR A 83 22.44 -0.04 -12.86
CA THR A 83 21.91 -0.86 -13.99
C THR A 83 22.91 -1.89 -14.54
N LYS A 84 24.21 -1.73 -14.27
CA LYS A 84 25.23 -2.72 -14.64
C LYS A 84 25.06 -4.06 -13.92
N HIS A 85 24.41 -4.07 -12.75
CA HIS A 85 24.12 -5.25 -11.94
C HIS A 85 22.78 -5.91 -12.32
N PHE A 86 21.91 -5.22 -13.07
CA PHE A 86 20.55 -5.65 -13.37
C PHE A 86 20.43 -6.26 -14.77
N LYS A 87 21.08 -7.42 -14.98
CA LYS A 87 21.08 -8.15 -16.25
C LYS A 87 20.93 -9.66 -16.03
N ASN A 88 20.38 -10.35 -17.00
CA ASN A 88 20.22 -11.81 -17.02
C ASN A 88 19.38 -12.33 -15.85
N PHE A 89 18.34 -11.61 -15.45
CA PHE A 89 17.32 -12.10 -14.55
C PHE A 89 16.26 -12.83 -15.37
N ASP A 90 15.79 -13.95 -14.81
CA ASP A 90 14.69 -14.72 -15.42
C ASP A 90 13.39 -13.92 -15.37
N VAL A 91 13.17 -13.22 -14.24
CA VAL A 91 11.99 -12.40 -13.99
C VAL A 91 12.38 -11.05 -13.41
N VAL A 92 11.74 -9.99 -13.89
CA VAL A 92 11.75 -8.67 -13.29
C VAL A 92 10.31 -8.29 -12.92
N GLN A 93 10.08 -7.95 -11.66
CA GLN A 93 8.81 -7.43 -11.16
C GLN A 93 8.96 -5.95 -10.83
N LEU A 94 8.18 -5.10 -11.49
CA LEU A 94 8.08 -3.67 -11.18
C LEU A 94 6.96 -3.45 -10.16
N ILE A 95 7.21 -2.68 -9.09
CA ILE A 95 6.22 -2.43 -8.03
C ILE A 95 4.98 -1.66 -8.55
N ASN A 96 5.20 -0.77 -9.52
CA ASN A 96 4.16 -0.02 -10.23
C ASN A 96 4.74 0.65 -11.51
N GLU A 97 3.99 1.59 -12.12
CA GLU A 97 4.41 2.34 -13.32
C GLU A 97 5.58 3.30 -13.09
N LYS A 98 5.92 3.63 -11.84
CA LYS A 98 7.04 4.51 -11.44
C LYS A 98 7.95 3.83 -10.41
N PRO A 99 8.54 2.69 -10.72
CA PRO A 99 9.29 1.91 -9.74
C PRO A 99 10.61 2.59 -9.31
N ILE A 100 11.15 3.50 -10.12
CA ILE A 100 12.38 4.24 -9.83
C ILE A 100 12.06 5.61 -9.22
N GLN A 101 10.87 6.15 -9.50
CA GLN A 101 10.40 7.45 -9.02
C GLN A 101 11.30 8.61 -9.46
N THR A 102 11.73 8.60 -10.72
CA THR A 102 12.48 9.68 -11.37
C THR A 102 11.60 10.42 -12.40
N MET A 103 12.17 11.40 -13.08
CA MET A 103 11.45 12.14 -14.13
C MET A 103 10.96 11.19 -15.24
N PRO A 104 9.73 11.33 -15.75
CA PRO A 104 9.12 10.35 -16.65
C PRO A 104 9.92 10.00 -17.91
N VAL A 105 10.68 10.94 -18.44
CA VAL A 105 11.55 10.69 -19.61
C VAL A 105 12.74 9.83 -19.20
N PHE A 106 13.34 10.12 -18.08
CA PHE A 106 14.48 9.37 -17.54
C PHE A 106 14.03 8.00 -17.02
N GLU A 107 12.89 7.92 -16.33
CA GLU A 107 12.24 6.67 -15.93
C GLU A 107 12.13 5.71 -17.14
N ARG A 108 11.53 6.18 -18.22
CA ARG A 108 11.34 5.39 -19.44
C ARG A 108 12.67 4.96 -20.08
N PHE A 109 13.69 5.82 -20.09
CA PHE A 109 15.02 5.48 -20.56
C PHE A 109 15.66 4.35 -19.73
N LEU A 110 15.56 4.44 -18.41
CA LEU A 110 16.10 3.45 -17.48
C LEU A 110 15.36 2.11 -17.60
N LEU A 111 14.04 2.16 -17.66
CA LEU A 111 13.21 0.97 -17.87
C LEU A 111 13.53 0.28 -19.20
N LYS A 112 13.73 1.02 -20.30
CA LYS A 112 14.19 0.43 -21.56
C LYS A 112 15.49 -0.39 -21.39
N LYS A 113 16.46 0.11 -20.61
CA LYS A 113 17.70 -0.63 -20.31
C LYS A 113 17.43 -1.92 -19.54
N ILE A 114 16.46 -1.92 -18.62
CA ILE A 114 16.05 -3.11 -17.87
C ILE A 114 15.38 -4.13 -18.80
N PHE A 115 14.42 -3.70 -19.61
CA PHE A 115 13.71 -4.57 -20.55
C PHE A 115 14.63 -5.23 -21.58
N THR A 116 15.64 -4.51 -22.10
CA THR A 116 16.57 -5.08 -23.10
C THR A 116 17.56 -6.08 -22.52
N LYS A 117 17.73 -6.15 -21.22
CA LYS A 117 18.74 -6.99 -20.55
C LYS A 117 18.15 -8.17 -19.78
N ASN A 118 16.83 -8.30 -19.74
CA ASN A 118 16.13 -9.31 -18.97
C ASN A 118 15.00 -9.93 -19.80
N HIS A 119 14.60 -11.16 -19.45
CA HIS A 119 13.70 -11.94 -20.29
C HIS A 119 12.22 -11.63 -20.06
N LYS A 120 11.76 -11.76 -18.80
CA LYS A 120 10.34 -11.61 -18.46
C LYS A 120 10.18 -10.41 -17.54
N VAL A 121 9.38 -9.42 -17.95
CA VAL A 121 9.07 -8.24 -17.12
C VAL A 121 7.58 -8.17 -16.86
N PHE A 122 7.22 -8.11 -15.58
CA PHE A 122 5.84 -7.97 -15.10
C PHE A 122 5.66 -6.64 -14.37
N LEU A 123 4.45 -6.11 -14.46
CA LEU A 123 4.05 -4.90 -13.76
C LEU A 123 3.08 -5.27 -12.65
N LEU A 124 3.37 -4.84 -11.42
CA LEU A 124 2.41 -4.86 -10.34
C LEU A 124 1.62 -3.54 -10.36
N SER A 125 0.33 -3.60 -10.23
CA SER A 125 -0.52 -2.46 -9.95
C SER A 125 -0.69 -2.40 -8.44
N ALA A 126 0.18 -1.61 -7.80
CA ALA A 126 0.17 -1.29 -6.38
C ALA A 126 0.44 0.20 -6.20
N GLY A 127 -0.42 0.89 -5.48
CA GLY A 127 -0.41 2.34 -5.45
C GLY A 127 -1.08 2.96 -6.69
N VAL A 128 -1.03 4.29 -6.80
CA VAL A 128 -1.68 5.00 -7.90
C VAL A 128 -1.00 4.71 -9.24
N ASP A 129 -1.79 4.38 -10.25
CA ASP A 129 -1.36 4.22 -11.64
C ASP A 129 -2.35 4.89 -12.62
N LYS A 130 -1.99 4.91 -13.91
CA LYS A 130 -2.79 5.59 -14.96
C LYS A 130 -4.17 4.97 -15.13
N ILE A 131 -4.30 3.64 -15.09
CA ILE A 131 -5.59 2.95 -15.27
C ILE A 131 -6.49 3.20 -14.08
N ASN A 132 -5.95 3.12 -12.86
CA ASN A 132 -6.68 3.41 -11.63
C ASN A 132 -7.21 4.86 -11.64
N VAL A 133 -6.36 5.84 -11.99
CA VAL A 133 -6.78 7.25 -12.06
C VAL A 133 -7.86 7.47 -13.12
N ASP A 134 -7.68 6.92 -14.33
CA ASP A 134 -8.69 7.04 -15.39
C ASP A 134 -10.02 6.41 -15.00
N TYR A 135 -9.98 5.26 -14.35
CA TYR A 135 -11.16 4.55 -13.91
C TYR A 135 -11.92 5.36 -12.85
N ILE A 136 -11.23 5.86 -11.82
CA ILE A 136 -11.83 6.66 -10.75
C ILE A 136 -12.46 7.94 -11.31
N LEU A 137 -11.78 8.64 -12.22
CA LEU A 137 -12.30 9.89 -12.80
C LEU A 137 -13.54 9.66 -13.67
N LYS A 138 -13.66 8.49 -14.31
CA LYS A 138 -14.85 8.10 -15.09
C LYS A 138 -15.99 7.60 -14.20
N ASN A 139 -15.66 6.99 -13.07
CA ASN A 139 -16.60 6.35 -12.15
C ASN A 139 -16.53 7.02 -10.78
N LYS A 140 -17.03 8.25 -10.67
CA LYS A 140 -16.96 9.07 -9.44
C LYS A 140 -17.63 8.44 -8.22
N ASN A 141 -18.55 7.49 -8.42
CA ASN A 141 -19.21 6.73 -7.36
C ASN A 141 -18.35 5.55 -6.86
N PHE A 142 -17.24 5.26 -7.55
CA PHE A 142 -16.27 4.27 -7.10
C PHE A 142 -15.59 4.76 -5.82
N LYS A 143 -15.72 4.00 -4.75
CA LYS A 143 -15.11 4.29 -3.45
C LYS A 143 -13.58 4.34 -3.62
N SER A 144 -12.99 5.50 -3.42
CA SER A 144 -11.57 5.68 -3.74
C SER A 144 -10.93 6.83 -2.97
N LEU A 145 -9.60 6.84 -2.99
CA LEU A 145 -8.80 7.90 -2.40
C LEU A 145 -9.15 9.31 -2.92
N LEU A 146 -9.77 9.46 -4.12
CA LEU A 146 -10.18 10.74 -4.69
C LEU A 146 -11.56 11.23 -4.23
N GLN A 147 -12.30 10.43 -3.48
CA GLN A 147 -13.64 10.81 -3.01
C GLN A 147 -13.64 12.18 -2.29
N PRO A 148 -12.72 12.50 -1.36
CA PRO A 148 -12.70 13.81 -0.72
C PRO A 148 -12.46 14.97 -1.69
N PHE A 149 -11.69 14.75 -2.77
CA PHE A 149 -11.50 15.75 -3.81
C PHE A 149 -12.77 15.99 -4.63
N PHE A 150 -13.59 14.96 -4.88
CA PHE A 150 -14.86 15.13 -5.57
C PHE A 150 -15.87 15.91 -4.72
N GLU A 151 -15.79 15.79 -3.39
CA GLU A 151 -16.61 16.55 -2.43
C GLU A 151 -16.12 17.98 -2.24
N ASP A 152 -14.78 18.18 -2.24
CA ASP A 152 -14.13 19.48 -2.04
C ASP A 152 -12.94 19.66 -3.00
N SER A 153 -13.18 20.39 -4.07
CA SER A 153 -12.15 20.68 -5.09
C SER A 153 -10.99 21.55 -4.60
N SER A 154 -11.12 22.22 -3.46
CA SER A 154 -10.02 22.99 -2.85
C SER A 154 -8.86 22.09 -2.42
N LEU A 155 -9.12 20.81 -2.21
CA LEU A 155 -8.13 19.77 -1.88
C LEU A 155 -7.23 19.38 -3.06
N LYS A 156 -7.40 19.98 -4.25
CA LYS A 156 -6.61 19.65 -5.45
C LYS A 156 -5.10 19.56 -5.21
N LYS A 157 -4.55 20.44 -4.38
CA LYS A 157 -3.11 20.45 -4.07
C LYS A 157 -2.65 19.15 -3.40
N HIS A 158 -3.47 18.55 -2.53
CA HIS A 158 -3.16 17.28 -1.87
C HIS A 158 -3.13 16.11 -2.85
N TYR A 159 -3.83 16.23 -3.98
CA TYR A 159 -3.96 15.18 -5.00
C TYR A 159 -3.11 15.42 -6.26
N ASN A 160 -2.25 16.45 -6.26
CA ASN A 160 -1.41 16.74 -7.42
C ASN A 160 -0.58 15.54 -7.89
N TYR A 161 -0.07 14.73 -6.96
CA TYR A 161 0.70 13.52 -7.28
C TYR A 161 -0.15 12.49 -8.07
N VAL A 162 -1.46 12.39 -7.80
CA VAL A 162 -2.40 11.53 -8.56
C VAL A 162 -2.58 12.07 -9.97
N PHE A 163 -2.81 13.38 -10.11
CA PHE A 163 -3.04 14.00 -11.43
C PHE A 163 -1.79 14.02 -12.32
N THR A 164 -0.60 13.80 -11.77
CA THR A 164 0.62 13.66 -12.60
C THR A 164 0.53 12.49 -13.57
N TYR A 165 -0.23 11.44 -13.26
CA TYR A 165 -0.45 10.29 -14.15
C TYR A 165 -1.24 10.65 -15.42
N LEU A 166 -1.94 11.79 -15.45
CA LEU A 166 -2.65 12.32 -16.62
C LEU A 166 -1.74 13.09 -17.56
N ASN A 167 -0.52 13.43 -17.17
CA ASN A 167 0.42 14.21 -17.96
C ASN A 167 0.92 13.40 -19.17
N LYS A 168 1.14 14.08 -20.30
CA LYS A 168 1.60 13.45 -21.57
C LYS A 168 2.84 12.57 -21.40
N ASN A 169 3.80 12.96 -20.54
CA ASN A 169 5.01 12.18 -20.32
C ASN A 169 4.75 10.89 -19.53
N HIS A 170 3.85 10.92 -18.54
CA HIS A 170 3.41 9.71 -17.84
C HIS A 170 2.63 8.78 -18.77
N GLN A 171 1.73 9.33 -19.59
CA GLN A 171 1.02 8.54 -20.60
C GLN A 171 1.96 7.80 -21.56
N LYS A 172 3.09 8.44 -21.96
CA LYS A 172 4.12 7.77 -22.78
C LYS A 172 4.84 6.65 -22.00
N THR A 173 5.09 6.83 -20.70
CA THR A 173 5.68 5.78 -19.86
C THR A 173 4.70 4.62 -19.67
N HIS A 174 3.44 4.91 -19.36
CA HIS A 174 2.36 3.94 -19.30
C HIS A 174 2.28 3.09 -20.58
N ARG A 175 2.18 3.75 -21.74
CA ARG A 175 2.12 3.05 -23.05
C ARG A 175 3.34 2.14 -23.23
N PHE A 176 4.55 2.64 -22.96
CA PHE A 176 5.76 1.85 -23.07
C PHE A 176 5.71 0.59 -22.17
N LEU A 177 5.27 0.71 -20.92
CA LEU A 177 5.14 -0.42 -20.01
C LEU A 177 4.10 -1.43 -20.52
N TYR A 178 2.93 -0.96 -20.90
CA TYR A 178 1.85 -1.80 -21.40
C TYR A 178 2.18 -2.53 -22.70
N GLU A 179 2.95 -1.92 -23.59
CA GLU A 179 3.41 -2.56 -24.82
C GLU A 179 4.45 -3.65 -24.56
N ASN A 180 5.31 -3.49 -23.54
CA ASN A 180 6.49 -4.30 -23.35
C ASN A 180 6.43 -5.30 -22.19
N CYS A 181 5.64 -5.05 -21.11
CA CYS A 181 5.49 -6.04 -20.06
C CYS A 181 4.67 -7.25 -20.51
N LEU A 182 4.95 -8.43 -19.95
CA LEU A 182 4.22 -9.66 -20.25
C LEU A 182 2.80 -9.63 -19.66
N GLY A 183 2.66 -9.10 -18.45
CA GLY A 183 1.37 -9.01 -17.79
C GLY A 183 1.37 -8.02 -16.63
N ILE A 184 0.16 -7.71 -16.17
CA ILE A 184 -0.11 -6.81 -15.05
C ILE A 184 -0.82 -7.58 -13.98
N ILE A 185 -0.29 -7.52 -12.76
CA ILE A 185 -0.81 -8.18 -11.57
C ILE A 185 -1.43 -7.11 -10.68
N ALA A 186 -2.63 -7.34 -10.15
CA ALA A 186 -3.21 -6.46 -9.13
C ALA A 186 -2.83 -6.95 -7.73
N SER A 187 -2.52 -6.03 -6.82
CA SER A 187 -2.18 -6.35 -5.43
C SER A 187 -3.40 -6.52 -4.52
N ASP A 188 -4.52 -5.90 -4.88
CA ASP A 188 -5.76 -5.88 -4.11
C ASP A 188 -6.96 -5.47 -4.98
N MET A 189 -8.15 -5.37 -4.37
CA MET A 189 -9.39 -5.02 -5.07
C MET A 189 -9.40 -3.61 -5.63
N ASP A 190 -8.75 -2.65 -4.99
CA ASP A 190 -8.72 -1.26 -5.44
C ASP A 190 -8.01 -1.12 -6.80
N TYR A 191 -7.11 -2.06 -7.14
CA TYR A 191 -6.43 -2.13 -8.45
C TYR A 191 -7.01 -3.18 -9.37
N MET A 192 -7.56 -4.29 -8.84
CA MET A 192 -8.18 -5.32 -9.66
C MET A 192 -9.42 -4.80 -10.38
N LEU A 193 -10.29 -4.06 -9.68
CA LEU A 193 -11.54 -3.57 -10.26
C LEU A 193 -11.31 -2.66 -11.48
N PRO A 194 -10.38 -1.68 -11.44
CA PRO A 194 -10.02 -0.90 -12.61
C PRO A 194 -9.39 -1.69 -13.77
N LEU A 195 -8.74 -2.81 -13.47
CA LEU A 195 -8.08 -3.67 -14.46
C LEU A 195 -9.01 -4.69 -15.12
N ARG A 196 -10.23 -4.86 -14.64
CA ARG A 196 -11.20 -5.79 -15.25
C ARG A 196 -11.41 -5.51 -16.74
N GLY A 197 -11.29 -6.55 -17.56
CA GLY A 197 -11.40 -6.44 -19.01
C GLY A 197 -10.14 -5.92 -19.73
N ASN A 198 -9.07 -5.59 -19.02
CA ASN A 198 -7.79 -5.24 -19.63
C ASN A 198 -7.06 -6.49 -20.12
N LYS A 199 -6.63 -6.48 -21.40
CA LYS A 199 -5.96 -7.64 -22.05
C LYS A 199 -4.62 -8.02 -21.39
N LYS A 200 -3.96 -7.09 -20.71
CA LYS A 200 -2.69 -7.32 -20.01
C LYS A 200 -2.88 -7.77 -18.56
N PHE A 201 -4.09 -7.67 -18.01
CA PHE A 201 -4.38 -8.13 -16.66
C PHE A 201 -4.33 -9.66 -16.59
N ILE A 202 -3.44 -10.19 -15.77
CA ILE A 202 -3.19 -11.63 -15.65
C ILE A 202 -3.63 -12.24 -14.32
N GLY A 203 -4.09 -11.43 -13.37
CA GLY A 203 -4.68 -11.89 -12.12
C GLY A 203 -4.38 -10.99 -10.93
N LEU A 204 -5.08 -11.28 -9.83
CA LEU A 204 -4.82 -10.70 -8.53
C LEU A 204 -3.92 -11.66 -7.73
N ILE A 205 -2.85 -11.13 -7.17
CA ILE A 205 -2.04 -11.81 -6.14
C ILE A 205 -1.99 -10.88 -4.93
N PRO A 206 -2.52 -11.30 -3.78
CA PRO A 206 -2.65 -10.44 -2.61
C PRO A 206 -1.29 -10.03 -2.04
N ASN A 207 -1.28 -8.94 -1.30
CA ASN A 207 -0.09 -8.44 -0.63
C ASN A 207 0.51 -9.48 0.32
N PRO A 208 1.80 -9.84 0.20
CA PRO A 208 2.43 -10.80 1.11
C PRO A 208 2.67 -10.18 2.49
N VAL A 209 2.37 -10.92 3.55
CA VAL A 209 2.65 -10.53 4.93
C VAL A 209 3.56 -11.59 5.56
N ASN A 210 4.73 -11.17 6.05
CA ASN A 210 5.61 -12.07 6.79
C ASN A 210 5.10 -12.26 8.21
N VAL A 211 4.17 -13.19 8.37
CA VAL A 211 3.52 -13.52 9.64
C VAL A 211 4.50 -14.08 10.68
N ASP A 212 5.60 -14.69 10.26
CA ASP A 212 6.60 -15.28 11.16
C ASP A 212 7.36 -14.22 11.96
N LYS A 213 7.45 -12.99 11.43
CA LYS A 213 8.04 -11.83 12.11
C LYS A 213 7.05 -11.07 12.99
N LEU A 214 5.77 -11.31 12.79
CA LEU A 214 4.71 -10.65 13.55
C LEU A 214 4.37 -11.56 14.75
N MET A 215 4.67 -11.09 15.96
CA MET A 215 4.24 -11.79 17.17
C MET A 215 2.71 -11.76 17.25
N ALA A 216 2.07 -12.80 16.70
CA ALA A 216 0.64 -12.99 16.90
C ALA A 216 0.42 -13.34 18.38
N GLN A 217 -0.33 -12.52 19.08
CA GLN A 217 -0.77 -12.78 20.44
C GLN A 217 -2.28 -13.04 20.42
N ASP A 218 -2.73 -13.95 21.29
CA ASP A 218 -4.16 -14.07 21.50
C ASP A 218 -4.69 -12.77 22.10
N LEU A 219 -5.66 -12.19 21.43
CA LEU A 219 -6.27 -10.95 21.88
C LEU A 219 -6.99 -11.21 23.21
N LYS A 220 -6.65 -10.44 24.24
CA LYS A 220 -7.29 -10.52 25.55
C LYS A 220 -7.83 -9.15 25.93
N ILE A 221 -9.11 -9.08 26.22
CA ILE A 221 -9.76 -7.88 26.73
C ILE A 221 -9.92 -8.05 28.24
N ASN A 222 -9.04 -7.39 29.02
CA ASN A 222 -9.04 -7.55 30.46
C ASN A 222 -10.01 -6.57 31.13
N GLU A 223 -9.84 -5.26 30.91
CA GLU A 223 -10.64 -4.22 31.57
C GLU A 223 -11.35 -3.34 30.53
N LYS A 224 -10.59 -2.70 29.63
CA LYS A 224 -11.10 -1.78 28.64
C LYS A 224 -10.78 -2.23 27.21
N ILE A 225 -11.67 -1.93 26.29
CA ILE A 225 -11.41 -2.09 24.86
C ILE A 225 -10.58 -0.90 24.39
N ILE A 226 -9.39 -1.19 23.86
CA ILE A 226 -8.45 -0.16 23.38
C ILE A 226 -8.68 0.05 21.90
N ILE A 227 -9.05 1.28 21.52
CA ILE A 227 -9.28 1.72 20.13
C ILE A 227 -8.13 2.63 19.72
N PHE A 228 -7.46 2.31 18.62
CA PHE A 228 -6.31 3.06 18.13
C PHE A 228 -6.59 3.73 16.80
N LEU A 229 -6.25 5.01 16.70
CA LEU A 229 -6.28 5.79 15.48
C LEU A 229 -4.91 6.41 15.21
N GLY A 230 -4.21 5.92 14.18
CA GLY A 230 -2.95 6.51 13.72
C GLY A 230 -3.20 7.58 12.66
N ILE A 231 -2.77 8.82 12.93
CA ILE A 231 -2.96 9.95 12.04
C ILE A 231 -1.65 10.34 11.36
N ASN A 232 -1.61 10.19 10.03
CA ASN A 232 -0.62 10.81 9.18
C ASN A 232 -1.29 11.92 8.38
N ARG A 233 -0.93 13.18 8.62
CA ARG A 233 -1.54 14.34 7.94
C ARG A 233 -1.34 14.33 6.43
N GLY A 234 -0.30 13.64 5.93
CA GLY A 234 -0.05 13.51 4.49
C GLY A 234 -1.13 12.72 3.74
N ASN A 235 -1.78 11.77 4.42
CA ASN A 235 -2.87 10.96 3.85
C ASN A 235 -4.20 11.08 4.59
N TYR A 236 -4.35 12.10 5.42
CA TYR A 236 -5.53 12.35 6.25
C TYR A 236 -6.84 12.31 5.47
N HIS A 237 -6.90 13.07 4.37
CA HIS A 237 -8.09 13.13 3.51
C HIS A 237 -8.33 11.81 2.78
N GLN A 238 -7.29 11.21 2.23
CA GLN A 238 -7.37 9.99 1.44
C GLN A 238 -7.87 8.79 2.25
N LYS A 239 -7.50 8.72 3.52
CA LYS A 239 -7.96 7.69 4.46
C LYS A 239 -9.32 8.01 5.09
N GLY A 240 -9.79 9.26 4.97
CA GLY A 240 -11.03 9.70 5.58
C GLY A 240 -10.98 9.75 7.10
N ILE A 241 -9.84 10.10 7.67
CA ILE A 241 -9.59 10.14 9.13
C ILE A 241 -10.65 10.99 9.86
N ARG A 242 -11.12 12.07 9.23
CA ARG A 242 -12.17 12.96 9.78
C ARG A 242 -13.44 12.23 10.23
N TYR A 243 -13.78 11.11 9.57
CA TYR A 243 -14.97 10.34 9.93
C TYR A 243 -14.76 9.56 11.21
N PHE A 244 -13.58 8.98 11.39
CA PHE A 244 -13.19 8.31 12.63
C PHE A 244 -13.09 9.29 13.80
N GLU A 245 -12.46 10.45 13.62
CA GLU A 245 -12.36 11.46 14.68
C GLU A 245 -13.76 11.88 15.17
N LYS A 246 -14.71 12.14 14.25
CA LYS A 246 -16.08 12.48 14.61
C LYS A 246 -16.82 11.35 15.32
N ALA A 247 -16.64 10.10 14.88
CA ALA A 247 -17.25 8.96 15.54
C ALA A 247 -16.66 8.75 16.96
N LEU A 248 -15.35 8.93 17.12
CA LEU A 248 -14.67 8.76 18.40
C LEU A 248 -15.10 9.78 19.45
N VAL A 249 -15.52 10.98 19.09
CA VAL A 249 -16.10 11.96 20.03
C VAL A 249 -17.31 11.36 20.74
N PHE A 250 -18.27 10.85 19.97
CA PHE A 250 -19.47 10.22 20.51
C PHE A 250 -19.17 8.95 21.33
N ILE A 251 -18.29 8.09 20.80
CA ILE A 251 -17.91 6.84 21.44
C ILE A 251 -17.23 7.11 22.79
N LYS A 252 -16.37 8.12 22.87
CA LYS A 252 -15.72 8.53 24.12
C LYS A 252 -16.71 8.96 25.21
N GLU A 253 -17.71 9.74 24.81
CA GLU A 253 -18.73 10.22 25.77
C GLU A 253 -19.63 9.09 26.25
N LYS A 254 -20.05 8.19 25.35
CA LYS A 254 -21.00 7.12 25.66
C LYS A 254 -20.37 5.97 26.49
N TYR A 255 -19.09 5.66 26.30
CA TYR A 255 -18.47 4.45 26.84
C TYR A 255 -17.23 4.71 27.72
N VAL A 256 -17.21 5.80 28.49
CA VAL A 256 -16.08 6.28 29.31
C VAL A 256 -15.39 5.16 30.12
N ASP A 257 -16.19 4.28 30.75
CA ASP A 257 -15.68 3.23 31.63
C ASP A 257 -15.26 1.95 30.89
N LYS A 258 -15.71 1.78 29.62
CA LYS A 258 -15.50 0.53 28.85
C LYS A 258 -14.35 0.59 27.87
N ILE A 259 -13.86 1.81 27.54
CA ILE A 259 -12.89 1.99 26.47
C ILE A 259 -11.68 2.84 26.88
N GLU A 260 -10.58 2.64 26.14
CA GLU A 260 -9.45 3.54 26.04
C GLU A 260 -9.27 3.94 24.57
N ILE A 261 -9.20 5.24 24.27
CA ILE A 261 -8.96 5.74 22.92
C ILE A 261 -7.55 6.31 22.86
N ILE A 262 -6.75 5.77 21.94
CA ILE A 262 -5.38 6.20 21.65
C ILE A 262 -5.35 6.84 20.28
N ILE A 263 -5.05 8.14 20.21
CA ILE A 263 -4.84 8.87 18.97
C ILE A 263 -3.35 9.16 18.85
N ALA A 264 -2.69 8.49 17.88
CA ALA A 264 -1.26 8.63 17.63
C ALA A 264 -1.05 9.56 16.42
N GLU A 265 -0.64 10.79 16.68
CA GLU A 265 -0.27 11.76 15.65
C GLU A 265 1.17 12.22 15.86
N ASN A 266 2.00 12.09 14.81
CA ASN A 266 3.41 12.51 14.82
C ASN A 266 4.26 11.85 15.93
N LEU A 267 3.87 10.68 16.42
CA LEU A 267 4.68 9.93 17.38
C LEU A 267 5.92 9.32 16.71
N PRO A 268 7.07 9.26 17.40
CA PRO A 268 8.19 8.45 16.99
C PRO A 268 7.75 6.99 16.75
N TYR A 269 8.33 6.33 15.76
CA TYR A 269 7.90 4.97 15.37
C TYR A 269 7.90 3.97 16.54
N GLN A 270 8.89 4.06 17.43
CA GLN A 270 8.98 3.14 18.58
C GLN A 270 7.82 3.33 19.57
N GLU A 271 7.39 4.56 19.83
CA GLU A 271 6.24 4.86 20.67
C GLU A 271 4.93 4.45 19.95
N TYR A 272 4.83 4.79 18.66
CA TYR A 272 3.70 4.41 17.81
C TYR A 272 3.45 2.89 17.86
N ILE A 273 4.50 2.07 17.67
CA ILE A 273 4.36 0.61 17.58
C ILE A 273 3.96 -0.03 18.93
N VAL A 274 4.35 0.56 20.05
CA VAL A 274 3.93 0.10 21.39
C VAL A 274 2.41 0.26 21.52
N GLU A 275 1.88 1.44 21.24
CA GLU A 275 0.45 1.72 21.34
C GLU A 275 -0.36 0.94 20.30
N TYR A 276 0.15 0.84 19.06
CA TYR A 276 -0.42 -0.01 18.01
C TYR A 276 -0.52 -1.48 18.44
N ASN A 277 0.48 -2.01 19.12
CA ASN A 277 0.48 -3.40 19.59
C ASN A 277 -0.51 -3.64 20.74
N ARG A 278 -0.81 -2.63 21.57
CA ARG A 278 -1.77 -2.72 22.68
C ARG A 278 -3.22 -2.74 22.23
N CYS A 279 -3.55 -2.15 21.07
CA CYS A 279 -4.94 -1.97 20.68
C CYS A 279 -5.67 -3.29 20.40
N HIS A 280 -6.99 -3.26 20.61
CA HIS A 280 -7.92 -4.31 20.21
C HIS A 280 -8.57 -3.99 18.86
N ILE A 281 -8.89 -2.70 18.64
CA ILE A 281 -9.52 -2.19 17.40
C ILE A 281 -8.61 -1.15 16.79
N LEU A 282 -8.29 -1.31 15.49
CA LEU A 282 -7.57 -0.34 14.67
C LEU A 282 -8.53 0.35 13.71
N LEU A 283 -8.48 1.69 13.67
CA LEU A 283 -9.17 2.50 12.66
C LEU A 283 -8.16 2.89 11.56
N ASP A 284 -8.34 2.38 10.32
CA ASP A 284 -7.35 2.53 9.25
C ASP A 284 -7.81 3.48 8.15
N GLN A 285 -8.88 3.15 7.41
CA GLN A 285 -9.33 3.95 6.26
C GLN A 285 -10.78 3.65 5.87
N VAL A 286 -11.46 4.63 5.25
CA VAL A 286 -12.86 4.48 4.80
C VAL A 286 -13.00 4.46 3.26
N PHE A 287 -11.96 4.85 2.51
CA PHE A 287 -12.02 4.99 1.06
C PHE A 287 -11.23 3.89 0.33
N ALA A 288 -11.50 2.64 0.67
CA ALA A 288 -10.89 1.48 0.01
C ALA A 288 -11.88 0.32 -0.12
N TYR A 289 -11.67 -0.54 -1.10
CA TYR A 289 -12.40 -1.80 -1.27
C TYR A 289 -11.78 -2.94 -0.47
N ASP A 290 -10.48 -2.87 -0.25
CA ASP A 290 -9.65 -3.91 0.36
C ASP A 290 -8.71 -3.32 1.43
N GLN A 291 -7.90 -4.17 2.06
CA GLN A 291 -7.03 -3.78 3.16
C GLN A 291 -5.69 -3.27 2.65
N GLY A 292 -5.28 -2.11 3.15
CA GLY A 292 -3.90 -1.64 3.02
C GLY A 292 -2.94 -2.40 3.94
N TYR A 293 -1.64 -2.30 3.67
CA TYR A 293 -0.62 -3.08 4.37
C TYR A 293 -0.65 -2.93 5.91
N ASN A 294 -0.91 -1.70 6.41
CA ASN A 294 -1.06 -1.45 7.85
C ASN A 294 -2.23 -2.23 8.47
N ALA A 295 -3.33 -2.36 7.73
CA ALA A 295 -4.48 -3.15 8.16
C ALA A 295 -4.16 -4.65 8.16
N LEU A 296 -3.48 -5.15 7.13
CA LEU A 296 -3.08 -6.55 7.02
C LEU A 296 -2.13 -6.98 8.17
N GLU A 297 -1.16 -6.13 8.52
CA GLU A 297 -0.28 -6.39 9.67
C GLU A 297 -1.05 -6.40 11.01
N ALA A 298 -2.03 -5.50 11.17
CA ALA A 298 -2.90 -5.50 12.35
C ALA A 298 -3.75 -6.76 12.44
N MET A 299 -4.34 -7.18 11.33
CA MET A 299 -5.12 -8.43 11.21
C MET A 299 -4.27 -9.66 11.52
N ALA A 300 -3.02 -9.70 11.03
CA ALA A 300 -2.05 -10.76 11.34
C ALA A 300 -1.77 -10.85 12.85
N LYS A 301 -1.74 -9.72 13.54
CA LYS A 301 -1.57 -9.62 14.99
C LYS A 301 -2.88 -9.89 15.78
N GLY A 302 -3.97 -10.18 15.08
CA GLY A 302 -5.28 -10.44 15.67
C GLY A 302 -6.05 -9.20 16.09
N LYS A 303 -5.76 -8.02 15.51
CA LYS A 303 -6.57 -6.82 15.77
C LYS A 303 -7.83 -6.84 14.91
N VAL A 304 -8.94 -6.29 15.43
CA VAL A 304 -10.11 -5.97 14.62
C VAL A 304 -9.86 -4.65 13.90
N VAL A 305 -10.04 -4.61 12.59
CA VAL A 305 -9.68 -3.45 11.78
C VAL A 305 -10.90 -2.86 11.09
N PHE A 306 -11.07 -1.54 11.19
CA PHE A 306 -11.99 -0.76 10.37
C PHE A 306 -11.24 -0.28 9.13
N THR A 307 -11.52 -0.89 7.98
CA THR A 307 -10.80 -0.67 6.72
C THR A 307 -11.69 -0.97 5.51
N GLY A 308 -11.14 -1.09 4.30
CA GLY A 308 -11.87 -1.62 3.16
C GLY A 308 -12.18 -3.10 3.36
N ALA A 309 -13.44 -3.49 3.19
CA ALA A 309 -13.91 -4.88 3.16
C ALA A 309 -15.28 -4.89 2.44
N GLU A 310 -15.27 -4.43 1.17
CA GLU A 310 -16.49 -4.35 0.35
C GLU A 310 -16.95 -5.73 -0.12
N THR A 311 -18.17 -5.81 -0.60
CA THR A 311 -18.77 -7.06 -1.10
C THR A 311 -17.90 -7.73 -2.17
N GLU A 312 -17.20 -6.95 -3.00
CA GLU A 312 -16.28 -7.45 -4.00
C GLU A 312 -15.10 -8.20 -3.39
N PHE A 313 -14.58 -7.72 -2.25
CA PHE A 313 -13.55 -8.39 -1.47
C PHE A 313 -14.10 -9.69 -0.84
N GLU A 314 -15.25 -9.61 -0.16
CA GLU A 314 -15.87 -10.78 0.48
C GLU A 314 -16.16 -11.88 -0.54
N ASN A 315 -16.71 -11.53 -1.71
CA ASN A 315 -17.01 -12.47 -2.79
C ASN A 315 -15.75 -13.08 -3.41
N HIS A 316 -14.68 -12.31 -3.58
CA HIS A 316 -13.42 -12.80 -4.16
C HIS A 316 -12.80 -13.89 -3.30
N TYR A 317 -12.77 -13.69 -1.99
CA TYR A 317 -12.20 -14.65 -1.05
C TYR A 317 -13.23 -15.67 -0.53
N GLN A 318 -14.49 -15.60 -1.00
CA GLN A 318 -15.59 -16.48 -0.59
C GLN A 318 -15.75 -16.53 0.94
N LEU A 319 -15.70 -15.36 1.56
CA LEU A 319 -15.75 -15.23 3.01
C LEU A 319 -17.18 -15.52 3.52
N THR A 320 -17.29 -16.42 4.48
CA THR A 320 -18.52 -16.73 5.20
C THR A 320 -18.62 -16.01 6.54
N GLU A 321 -17.48 -15.54 7.05
CA GLU A 321 -17.34 -14.85 8.32
C GLU A 321 -16.59 -13.54 8.13
N LYS A 322 -16.92 -12.53 8.94
CA LYS A 322 -16.23 -11.25 8.88
C LYS A 322 -14.79 -11.36 9.39
N VAL A 323 -13.86 -10.80 8.63
CA VAL A 323 -12.42 -10.73 8.96
C VAL A 323 -11.98 -9.29 9.29
N ALA A 324 -12.78 -8.30 8.88
CA ALA A 324 -12.60 -6.87 9.16
C ALA A 324 -13.96 -6.17 9.15
N ILE A 325 -14.03 -4.95 9.62
CA ILE A 325 -15.21 -4.08 9.48
C ILE A 325 -15.03 -3.22 8.24
N ASN A 326 -15.98 -3.35 7.30
CA ASN A 326 -16.02 -2.47 6.13
C ASN A 326 -16.32 -1.03 6.56
N ALA A 327 -15.30 -0.20 6.67
CA ALA A 327 -15.45 1.18 7.06
C ALA A 327 -16.02 2.01 5.90
N LYS A 328 -17.08 2.79 6.21
CA LYS A 328 -17.75 3.67 5.26
C LYS A 328 -17.55 5.14 5.68
N PRO A 329 -17.58 6.10 4.75
CA PRO A 329 -17.53 7.53 5.04
C PRO A 329 -18.85 8.05 5.62
N ASP A 330 -19.33 7.39 6.65
CA ASP A 330 -20.58 7.66 7.37
C ASP A 330 -20.33 7.55 8.88
N VAL A 331 -20.46 8.67 9.58
CA VAL A 331 -20.18 8.77 11.02
C VAL A 331 -21.15 7.92 11.83
N CYS A 332 -22.46 7.92 11.48
CA CYS A 332 -23.45 7.12 12.19
C CYS A 332 -23.16 5.63 12.05
N TYR A 333 -22.86 5.18 10.84
CA TYR A 333 -22.48 3.79 10.58
C TYR A 333 -21.23 3.37 11.39
N LEU A 334 -20.21 4.24 11.49
CA LEU A 334 -19.02 3.96 12.29
C LEU A 334 -19.35 3.88 13.78
N ILE A 335 -20.20 4.78 14.29
CA ILE A 335 -20.65 4.75 15.68
C ILE A 335 -21.43 3.47 15.99
N GLU A 336 -22.33 3.05 15.11
CA GLU A 336 -23.11 1.82 15.28
C GLU A 336 -22.21 0.58 15.38
N ASN A 337 -21.25 0.43 14.44
CA ASN A 337 -20.34 -0.72 14.45
C ASN A 337 -19.36 -0.70 15.64
N LEU A 338 -18.85 0.47 16.02
CA LEU A 338 -18.01 0.59 17.22
C LEU A 338 -18.80 0.27 18.48
N SER A 339 -20.04 0.81 18.61
CA SER A 339 -20.93 0.54 19.74
C SER A 339 -21.24 -0.96 19.85
N PHE A 340 -21.58 -1.60 18.72
CA PHE A 340 -21.83 -3.04 18.70
C PHE A 340 -20.65 -3.84 19.24
N LEU A 341 -19.42 -3.56 18.78
CA LEU A 341 -18.23 -4.27 19.23
C LEU A 341 -17.92 -4.01 20.72
N ILE A 342 -18.14 -2.77 21.20
CA ILE A 342 -17.91 -2.42 22.62
C ILE A 342 -18.92 -3.14 23.52
N GLU A 343 -20.15 -3.28 23.08
CA GLU A 343 -21.23 -3.96 23.81
C GLU A 343 -21.13 -5.49 23.71
N ASN A 344 -20.40 -6.03 22.69
CA ASN A 344 -20.24 -7.46 22.43
C ASN A 344 -18.76 -7.85 22.28
N PRO A 345 -17.95 -7.85 23.37
CA PRO A 345 -16.51 -8.16 23.31
C PRO A 345 -16.17 -9.55 22.75
N ALA A 346 -17.08 -10.51 22.84
CA ALA A 346 -16.94 -11.83 22.25
C ALA A 346 -16.83 -11.78 20.71
N ASP A 347 -17.52 -10.84 20.06
CA ASP A 347 -17.42 -10.66 18.61
C ASP A 347 -16.06 -10.07 18.20
N ILE A 348 -15.43 -9.25 19.04
CA ILE A 348 -14.04 -8.81 18.83
C ILE A 348 -13.10 -10.01 18.79
N LEU A 349 -13.23 -10.92 19.77
CA LEU A 349 -12.39 -12.12 19.82
C LEU A 349 -12.63 -13.07 18.64
N LYS A 350 -13.89 -13.27 18.27
CA LYS A 350 -14.28 -14.06 17.09
C LYS A 350 -13.66 -13.48 15.82
N MET A 351 -13.85 -12.18 15.58
CA MET A 351 -13.32 -11.50 14.39
C MET A 351 -11.78 -11.50 14.38
N SER A 352 -11.13 -11.33 15.53
CA SER A 352 -9.68 -11.45 15.69
C SER A 352 -9.15 -12.79 15.16
N ASN A 353 -9.80 -13.89 15.54
CA ASN A 353 -9.41 -15.22 15.09
C ASN A 353 -9.66 -15.42 13.60
N ASN A 354 -10.79 -14.94 13.09
CA ASN A 354 -11.09 -14.96 11.65
C ASN A 354 -10.06 -14.17 10.84
N ALA A 355 -9.67 -12.98 11.32
CA ALA A 355 -8.66 -12.13 10.70
C ALA A 355 -7.29 -12.84 10.64
N LYS A 356 -6.82 -13.42 11.75
CA LYS A 356 -5.58 -14.21 11.77
C LYS A 356 -5.61 -15.37 10.78
N ALA A 357 -6.71 -16.15 10.78
CA ALA A 357 -6.87 -17.28 9.87
C ALA A 357 -6.89 -16.85 8.39
N PHE A 358 -7.56 -15.74 8.08
CA PHE A 358 -7.59 -15.14 6.74
C PHE A 358 -6.19 -14.74 6.28
N ILE A 359 -5.44 -13.99 7.10
CA ILE A 359 -4.07 -13.59 6.76
C ILE A 359 -3.16 -14.79 6.56
N GLN A 360 -3.25 -15.79 7.44
CA GLN A 360 -2.46 -17.02 7.32
C GLN A 360 -2.75 -17.79 6.03
N LYS A 361 -4.02 -17.82 5.60
CA LYS A 361 -4.44 -18.52 4.40
C LYS A 361 -4.10 -17.75 3.12
N GLU A 362 -4.44 -16.47 3.04
CA GLU A 362 -4.43 -15.71 1.80
C GLU A 362 -3.19 -14.83 1.62
N HIS A 363 -2.61 -14.32 2.72
CA HIS A 363 -1.53 -13.33 2.71
C HIS A 363 -0.19 -13.85 3.24
N HIS A 364 -0.11 -15.12 3.66
CA HIS A 364 1.15 -15.72 4.13
C HIS A 364 2.23 -15.59 3.04
N TYR A 365 3.33 -14.91 3.35
CA TYR A 365 4.34 -14.47 2.41
C TYR A 365 4.92 -15.59 1.52
N VAL A 366 5.11 -16.81 2.04
CA VAL A 366 5.58 -17.96 1.25
C VAL A 366 4.52 -18.44 0.27
N ASN A 367 3.24 -18.52 0.71
CA ASN A 367 2.12 -18.93 -0.16
C ASN A 367 1.91 -17.90 -1.28
N VAL A 368 1.99 -16.61 -0.95
CA VAL A 368 1.91 -15.54 -1.95
C VAL A 368 3.09 -15.61 -2.93
N ALA A 369 4.31 -15.83 -2.44
CA ALA A 369 5.48 -16.04 -3.30
C ALA A 369 5.29 -17.23 -4.26
N SER A 370 4.73 -18.34 -3.80
CA SER A 370 4.41 -19.50 -4.65
C SER A 370 3.40 -19.15 -5.76
N ARG A 371 2.39 -18.30 -5.44
CA ARG A 371 1.42 -17.81 -6.46
C ARG A 371 2.13 -16.95 -7.51
N TYR A 372 3.08 -16.08 -7.11
CA TYR A 372 3.89 -15.31 -8.07
C TYR A 372 4.72 -16.22 -8.98
N ILE A 373 5.41 -17.22 -8.42
CA ILE A 373 6.18 -18.20 -9.20
C ILE A 373 5.31 -18.88 -10.24
N ALA A 374 4.18 -19.48 -9.81
CA ALA A 374 3.24 -20.16 -10.70
C ALA A 374 2.73 -19.25 -11.83
N LEU A 375 2.48 -17.98 -11.51
CA LEU A 375 2.05 -17.00 -12.50
C LEU A 375 3.16 -16.64 -13.48
N TRP A 376 4.40 -16.39 -13.01
CA TRP A 376 5.53 -16.04 -13.88
C TRP A 376 5.99 -17.19 -14.77
N GLU A 377 5.84 -18.42 -14.33
CA GLU A 377 6.17 -19.63 -15.13
C GLU A 377 5.17 -19.84 -16.27
N LYS A 378 3.92 -19.44 -16.09
CA LYS A 378 2.87 -19.57 -17.09
C LYS A 378 3.10 -18.68 -18.32
N TYR A 379 3.80 -17.58 -18.17
CA TYR A 379 4.10 -16.59 -19.21
C TYR A 379 5.59 -16.61 -19.57
#